data_5a51f4a664d7fad9468188699cde1616
#
_entry.id   5a51f4a664d7fad9468188699cde1616
#
_cell.length_a   1.000
_cell.length_b   1.000
_cell.length_c   1.000
_cell.angle_alpha   90.00
_cell.angle_beta   90.00
_cell.angle_gamma   90.00
#
_symmetry.space_group_name_H-M   'P 1'
#
loop_
_entity.id
_entity.type
_entity.pdbx_description
1 polymer ?
#
loop_
_entity_poly.entity_id
_entity_poly.type
_entity_poly.pdbx_seq_one_letter_code
_entity_poly.pdbx_strand_id
1 'polypeptide(L)' 'SKSIPVSCPKCNNSQKLYRYGKDKFGNQKYQCRKCYHQFAPDSPGAR' A
#
# COMPACT_ATOMS: atom_id res chain seq x y z
N SER A 1 11.11 9.64 -12.73
CA SER A 1 11.10 8.56 -11.76
C SER A 1 9.69 8.25 -11.32
N LYS A 2 9.53 7.04 -10.89
CA LYS A 2 8.21 6.55 -10.51
C LYS A 2 8.10 6.45 -9.01
N SER A 3 7.22 7.20 -8.43
CA SER A 3 6.94 7.08 -7.02
C SER A 3 5.61 6.36 -6.83
N ILE A 4 5.45 5.74 -5.69
CA ILE A 4 4.22 5.04 -5.38
C ILE A 4 3.11 6.07 -5.17
N PRO A 5 2.03 5.99 -5.97
CA PRO A 5 0.97 6.99 -5.91
C PRO A 5 -0.02 6.77 -4.77
N VAL A 6 0.45 6.23 -3.66
CA VAL A 6 -0.40 5.95 -2.51
C VAL A 6 0.31 6.38 -1.25
N SER A 7 -0.44 6.51 -0.19
CA SER A 7 0.11 6.84 1.10
C SER A 7 -0.54 5.95 2.15
N CYS A 8 0.17 5.75 3.25
CA CYS A 8 -0.35 4.94 4.33
C CYS A 8 -1.56 5.60 4.96
N PRO A 9 -2.67 4.88 5.08
CA PRO A 9 -3.87 5.47 5.69
C PRO A 9 -3.79 5.58 7.21
N LYS A 10 -2.71 5.05 7.77
CA LYS A 10 -2.55 5.09 9.21
C LYS A 10 -1.64 6.22 9.65
N CYS A 11 -0.44 6.26 9.11
CA CYS A 11 0.52 7.29 9.47
C CYS A 11 0.69 8.31 8.36
N ASN A 12 -0.01 8.12 7.27
CA ASN A 12 -0.02 9.08 6.16
C ASN A 12 1.37 9.26 5.55
N ASN A 13 2.17 8.21 5.58
CA ASN A 13 3.53 8.25 5.07
C ASN A 13 3.57 7.58 3.70
N SER A 14 4.07 8.27 2.70
CA SER A 14 4.15 7.72 1.36
C SER A 14 5.58 7.35 0.96
N GLN A 15 6.56 7.71 1.76
CA GLN A 15 7.95 7.44 1.43
C GLN A 15 8.42 6.10 1.97
N LYS A 16 7.76 5.62 2.99
CA LYS A 16 8.14 4.36 3.63
C LYS A 16 7.30 3.20 3.15
N LEU A 17 6.72 3.32 1.98
CA LEU A 17 5.89 2.27 1.42
C LEU A 17 6.70 1.41 0.47
N TYR A 18 6.36 0.14 0.44
CA TYR A 18 6.98 -0.78 -0.50
C TYR A 18 5.96 -1.82 -0.93
N ARG A 19 6.24 -2.44 -2.04
CA ARG A 19 5.32 -3.45 -2.59
C ARG A 19 5.43 -4.71 -1.78
N TYR A 20 4.36 -5.04 -1.12
CA TYR A 20 4.29 -6.23 -0.30
C TYR A 20 4.08 -7.49 -1.14
N GLY A 21 3.32 -7.34 -2.20
CA GLY A 21 2.96 -8.47 -3.04
C GLY A 21 1.56 -8.29 -3.57
N LYS A 22 1.03 -9.35 -4.12
CA LYS A 22 -0.33 -9.34 -4.63
C LYS A 22 -1.17 -10.34 -3.88
N ASP A 23 -2.45 -10.03 -3.75
CA ASP A 23 -3.35 -10.97 -3.12
C ASP A 23 -3.84 -12.00 -4.14
N LYS A 24 -4.76 -12.86 -3.70
CA LYS A 24 -5.26 -13.91 -4.58
C LYS A 24 -6.10 -13.35 -5.72
N PHE A 25 -6.52 -12.11 -5.61
CA PHE A 25 -7.29 -11.45 -6.66
C PHE A 25 -6.40 -10.68 -7.62
N GLY A 26 -5.11 -10.67 -7.37
CA GLY A 26 -4.19 -9.96 -8.24
C GLY A 26 -4.03 -8.49 -7.92
N ASN A 27 -4.53 -8.04 -6.79
CA ASN A 27 -4.42 -6.65 -6.42
C ASN A 27 -3.09 -6.41 -5.71
N GLN A 28 -2.38 -5.37 -6.12
CA GLN A 28 -1.09 -5.05 -5.54
C GLN A 28 -1.28 -4.55 -4.11
N LYS A 29 -0.56 -5.17 -3.20
CA LYS A 29 -0.58 -4.76 -1.81
C LYS A 29 0.66 -3.96 -1.47
N TYR A 30 0.49 -3.03 -0.57
CA TYR A 30 1.59 -2.21 -0.07
C TYR A 30 1.64 -2.33 1.44
N GLN A 31 2.81 -2.09 1.99
CA GLN A 31 2.98 -2.11 3.43
C GLN A 31 3.85 -0.94 3.84
N CYS A 32 3.40 -0.23 4.86
CA CYS A 32 4.16 0.87 5.41
C CYS A 32 5.29 0.31 6.27
N ARG A 33 6.47 0.88 6.12
CA ARG A 33 7.62 0.44 6.92
C ARG A 33 7.73 1.20 8.22
N LYS A 34 6.82 2.10 8.46
CA LYS A 34 6.80 2.88 9.68
C LYS A 34 5.86 2.28 10.71
N CYS A 35 4.65 2.00 10.30
CA CYS A 35 3.64 1.41 11.19
C CYS A 35 3.33 -0.02 10.82
N TYR A 36 3.91 -0.51 9.72
CA TYR A 36 3.73 -1.89 9.25
C TYR A 36 2.28 -2.21 8.92
N HIS A 37 1.56 -1.19 8.51
CA HIS A 37 0.17 -1.39 8.12
C HIS A 37 0.10 -1.85 6.67
N GLN A 38 -0.64 -2.91 6.43
CA GLN A 38 -0.82 -3.46 5.09
C GLN A 38 -2.13 -2.95 4.51
N PHE A 39 -2.09 -2.59 3.25
CA PHE A 39 -3.26 -2.08 2.58
C PHE A 39 -3.15 -2.36 1.09
N ALA A 40 -4.29 -2.38 0.43
CA ALA A 40 -4.36 -2.62 -1.02
C ALA A 40 -5.23 -1.54 -1.64
N PRO A 41 -4.63 -0.44 -2.05
CA PRO A 41 -5.40 0.68 -2.59
C PRO A 41 -6.13 0.34 -3.89
N ASP A 42 -5.62 -0.65 -4.61
CA ASP A 42 -6.25 -1.07 -5.86
C ASP A 42 -7.42 -2.00 -5.64
N SER A 43 -7.62 -2.45 -4.41
CA SER A 43 -8.69 -3.38 -4.12
C SER A 43 -10.05 -2.67 -4.26
N PRO A 44 -11.00 -3.30 -4.95
CA PRO A 44 -12.31 -2.68 -5.13
C PRO A 44 -13.07 -2.50 -3.83
N GLY A 45 -12.72 -3.25 -2.81
CA GLY A 45 -13.36 -3.13 -1.51
C GLY A 45 -12.67 -2.14 -0.59
N ALA A 46 -11.60 -1.52 -1.03
CA ALA A 46 -10.86 -0.58 -0.20
C ALA A 46 -11.46 0.81 -0.33
N ARG A 47 -12.31 1.13 0.58
CA ARG A 47 -12.99 2.42 0.49
C ARG A 47 -12.91 3.16 1.77
#